data_545591831f4ec0d14ea504fce598e5a7
#
_entry.id   545591831f4ec0d14ea504fce598e5a7
#
_cell.length_a   1.000
_cell.length_b   1.000
_cell.length_c   1.000
_cell.angle_alpha   90.00
_cell.angle_beta   90.00
_cell.angle_gamma   90.00
#
_symmetry.space_group_name_H-M   'P 1'
#
loop_
_entity.id
_entity.type
_entity.pdbx_description
1 polymer ?
#
loop_
_entity_poly.entity_id
_entity_poly.type
_entity_poly.pdbx_seq_one_letter_code
_entity_poly.pdbx_strand_id
1 'polypeptide(L)'
;MNESPRILVIDDDENIRRTISITLQHAGYLVDTAENGKQAIEKAEANFYNLALIDIRLPDVEGTELLTVLKETTPKMVKIILTGYPALENAVKAINKGVDAYLIKPVDTNELLKFIKEHIDKQKQENEYSQERLAEFVETRFKELQTEELDTPKTTKKE
;
A
#
# COMPACT_ATOMS: atom_id res chain seq x y z
N MET A 1 -18.63 3.76 -7.01
CA MET A 1 -18.00 2.70 -7.81
C MET A 1 -16.72 2.27 -7.14
N ASN A 2 -16.60 0.99 -6.88
CA ASN A 2 -15.34 0.45 -6.38
C ASN A 2 -14.41 0.23 -7.57
N GLU A 3 -13.35 1.01 -7.64
CA GLU A 3 -12.29 0.77 -8.62
C GLU A 3 -11.57 -0.54 -8.26
N SER A 4 -11.16 -1.31 -9.27
CA SER A 4 -10.36 -2.50 -9.06
C SER A 4 -9.02 -2.12 -8.41
N PRO A 5 -8.58 -2.84 -7.37
CA PRO A 5 -7.28 -2.58 -6.76
C PRO A 5 -6.15 -2.75 -7.77
N ARG A 6 -5.14 -1.90 -7.65
CA ARG A 6 -3.98 -1.89 -8.53
C ARG A 6 -2.75 -2.46 -7.81
N ILE A 7 -2.10 -3.40 -8.46
CA ILE A 7 -0.94 -4.13 -7.93
C ILE A 7 0.27 -3.87 -8.82
N LEU A 8 1.41 -3.59 -8.20
CA LEU A 8 2.72 -3.50 -8.87
C LEU A 8 3.52 -4.77 -8.59
N VAL A 9 3.89 -5.49 -9.65
CA VAL A 9 4.71 -6.71 -9.57
C VAL A 9 6.14 -6.37 -9.95
N ILE A 10 7.06 -6.52 -9.00
CA ILE A 10 8.47 -6.15 -9.15
C ILE A 10 9.33 -7.41 -9.08
N ASP A 11 9.81 -7.88 -10.22
CA ASP A 11 10.63 -9.09 -10.35
C ASP A 11 11.44 -8.98 -11.63
N ASP A 12 12.72 -9.34 -11.63
CA ASP A 12 13.58 -9.31 -12.81
C ASP A 12 13.34 -10.48 -13.77
N ASP A 13 12.70 -11.55 -13.30
CA ASP A 13 12.34 -12.70 -14.14
C ASP A 13 11.07 -12.43 -14.94
N GLU A 14 11.18 -12.33 -16.25
CA GLU A 14 10.06 -12.07 -17.15
C GLU A 14 8.95 -13.13 -17.04
N ASN A 15 9.31 -14.40 -16.94
CA ASN A 15 8.34 -15.49 -16.85
C ASN A 15 7.52 -15.42 -15.54
N ILE A 16 8.19 -15.10 -14.44
CA ILE A 16 7.53 -14.93 -13.14
C ILE A 16 6.61 -13.71 -13.17
N ARG A 17 7.09 -12.57 -13.65
CA ARG A 17 6.26 -11.35 -13.79
C ARG A 17 5.01 -11.64 -14.61
N ARG A 18 5.17 -12.29 -15.74
CA ARG A 18 4.07 -12.61 -16.66
C ARG A 18 3.06 -13.54 -16.03
N THR A 19 3.52 -14.63 -15.41
CA THR A 19 2.65 -15.61 -14.76
C THR A 19 1.85 -14.99 -13.62
N ILE A 20 2.50 -14.25 -12.75
CA ILE A 20 1.84 -13.57 -11.65
C ILE A 20 0.85 -12.52 -12.17
N SER A 21 1.24 -11.73 -13.16
CA SER A 21 0.38 -10.70 -13.74
C SER A 21 -0.90 -11.27 -14.34
N ILE A 22 -0.79 -12.36 -15.10
CA ILE A 22 -1.96 -13.03 -15.67
C ILE A 22 -2.87 -13.55 -14.57
N THR A 23 -2.31 -14.20 -13.57
CA THR A 23 -3.05 -14.72 -12.41
C THR A 23 -3.83 -13.62 -11.70
N LEU A 24 -3.18 -12.49 -11.43
CA LEU A 24 -3.82 -11.36 -10.74
C LEU A 24 -4.88 -10.67 -11.60
N GLN A 25 -4.64 -10.53 -12.89
CA GLN A 25 -5.61 -9.96 -13.83
C GLN A 25 -6.87 -10.82 -13.90
N HIS A 26 -6.73 -12.14 -13.95
CA HIS A 26 -7.86 -13.07 -13.89
C HIS A 26 -8.66 -12.97 -12.59
N ALA A 27 -8.01 -12.60 -11.50
CA ALA A 27 -8.67 -12.36 -10.21
C ALA A 27 -9.34 -10.98 -10.10
N GLY A 28 -9.24 -10.15 -11.13
CA GLY A 28 -9.91 -8.85 -11.19
C GLY A 28 -9.05 -7.65 -10.79
N TYR A 29 -7.75 -7.83 -10.59
CA TYR A 29 -6.85 -6.74 -10.26
C TYR A 29 -6.30 -6.03 -11.51
N LEU A 30 -6.03 -4.74 -11.39
CA LEU A 30 -5.21 -4.00 -12.35
C LEU A 30 -3.73 -4.24 -12.01
N VAL A 31 -2.92 -4.59 -12.99
CA VAL A 31 -1.52 -4.97 -12.75
C VAL A 31 -0.58 -4.17 -13.63
N ASP A 32 0.41 -3.56 -12.99
CA ASP A 32 1.60 -3.03 -13.65
C ASP A 32 2.82 -3.84 -13.20
N THR A 33 3.87 -3.84 -14.00
CA THR A 33 5.09 -4.59 -13.72
C THR A 33 6.31 -3.67 -13.72
N ALA A 34 7.33 -4.08 -12.99
CA ALA A 34 8.66 -3.46 -13.02
C ALA A 34 9.72 -4.56 -12.98
N GLU A 35 10.75 -4.42 -13.79
CA GLU A 35 11.84 -5.42 -13.88
C GLU A 35 13.04 -5.09 -13.00
N ASN A 36 13.06 -3.90 -12.40
CA ASN A 36 14.12 -3.43 -11.52
C ASN A 36 13.58 -2.38 -10.54
N GLY A 37 14.43 -2.00 -9.60
CA GLY A 37 14.05 -1.01 -8.57
C GLY A 37 13.79 0.38 -9.13
N LYS A 38 14.56 0.81 -10.13
CA LYS A 38 14.36 2.12 -10.77
C LYS A 38 12.99 2.24 -11.40
N GLN A 39 12.59 1.24 -12.18
CA GLN A 39 11.25 1.21 -12.79
C GLN A 39 10.14 1.19 -11.71
N ALA A 40 10.35 0.43 -10.64
CA ALA A 40 9.40 0.36 -9.54
C ALA A 40 9.18 1.72 -8.88
N ILE A 41 10.26 2.44 -8.60
CA ILE A 41 10.21 3.78 -8.01
C ILE A 41 9.50 4.77 -8.94
N GLU A 42 9.87 4.78 -10.22
CA GLU A 42 9.26 5.66 -11.23
C GLU A 42 7.75 5.41 -11.36
N LYS A 43 7.33 4.15 -11.42
CA LYS A 43 5.91 3.80 -11.50
C LYS A 43 5.15 4.16 -10.24
N ALA A 44 5.73 3.93 -9.07
CA ALA A 44 5.11 4.27 -7.78
C ALA A 44 4.98 5.78 -7.57
N GLU A 45 5.86 6.59 -8.15
CA GLU A 45 5.73 8.05 -8.13
C GLU A 45 4.62 8.55 -9.06
N ALA A 46 4.43 7.89 -10.19
CA ALA A 46 3.46 8.30 -11.21
C ALA A 46 2.04 7.76 -10.97
N ASN A 47 1.88 6.69 -10.20
CA ASN A 47 0.61 5.99 -10.01
C ASN A 47 0.41 5.57 -8.56
N PHE A 48 -0.86 5.42 -8.17
CA PHE A 48 -1.24 4.78 -6.91
C PHE A 48 -1.31 3.27 -7.07
N TYR A 49 -0.73 2.54 -6.13
CA TYR A 49 -0.87 1.08 -6.04
C TYR A 49 -1.37 0.70 -4.65
N ASN A 50 -2.34 -0.18 -4.60
CA ASN A 50 -2.83 -0.75 -3.35
C ASN A 50 -1.81 -1.69 -2.71
N LEU A 51 -1.06 -2.40 -3.56
CA LEU A 51 -0.13 -3.44 -3.13
C LEU A 51 1.05 -3.55 -4.09
N ALA A 52 2.23 -3.83 -3.56
CA ALA A 52 3.41 -4.20 -4.34
C ALA A 52 3.89 -5.60 -3.92
N LEU A 53 4.14 -6.45 -4.91
CA LEU A 53 4.86 -7.71 -4.75
C LEU A 53 6.31 -7.47 -5.15
N ILE A 54 7.25 -7.73 -4.26
CA ILE A 54 8.64 -7.32 -4.41
C ILE A 54 9.57 -8.52 -4.28
N ASP A 55 10.37 -8.80 -5.31
CA ASP A 55 11.47 -9.76 -5.20
C ASP A 55 12.67 -9.10 -4.50
N ILE A 56 13.40 -9.89 -3.71
CA ILE A 56 14.59 -9.40 -2.98
C ILE A 56 15.74 -9.13 -3.95
N ARG A 57 15.98 -10.02 -4.92
CA ARG A 57 17.09 -9.88 -5.85
C ARG A 57 16.67 -9.17 -7.12
N LEU A 58 16.95 -7.88 -7.16
CA LEU A 58 16.81 -7.07 -8.37
C LEU A 58 18.20 -6.70 -8.90
N PRO A 59 18.34 -6.40 -10.20
CA PRO A 59 19.66 -6.15 -10.79
C PRO A 59 20.34 -4.88 -10.29
N ASP A 60 19.59 -3.91 -9.80
CA ASP A 60 20.08 -2.58 -9.41
C ASP A 60 20.01 -2.31 -7.90
N VAL A 61 19.12 -2.97 -7.17
CA VAL A 61 18.93 -2.76 -5.73
C VAL A 61 18.40 -4.04 -5.08
N GLU A 62 18.61 -4.20 -3.77
CA GLU A 62 17.91 -5.23 -3.01
C GLU A 62 16.44 -4.83 -2.82
N GLY A 63 15.51 -5.79 -3.00
CA GLY A 63 14.08 -5.53 -2.84
C GLY A 63 13.69 -5.01 -1.45
N THR A 64 14.45 -5.40 -0.41
CA THR A 64 14.23 -4.88 0.94
C THR A 64 14.43 -3.37 1.06
N GLU A 65 15.28 -2.78 0.24
CA GLU A 65 15.47 -1.33 0.20
C GLU A 65 14.26 -0.61 -0.38
N LEU A 66 13.53 -1.23 -1.28
CA LEU A 66 12.30 -0.66 -1.84
C LEU A 66 11.21 -0.47 -0.78
N LEU A 67 11.23 -1.22 0.31
CA LEU A 67 10.25 -1.09 1.39
C LEU A 67 10.21 0.32 1.98
N THR A 68 11.33 1.03 1.95
CA THR A 68 11.45 2.39 2.51
C THR A 68 11.52 3.49 1.47
N VAL A 69 11.91 3.17 0.21
CA VAL A 69 12.07 4.19 -0.82
C VAL A 69 10.87 4.33 -1.75
N LEU A 70 9.98 3.34 -1.81
CA LEU A 70 8.72 3.49 -2.54
C LEU A 70 7.87 4.57 -1.89
N LYS A 71 7.27 5.42 -2.71
CA LYS A 71 6.46 6.55 -2.26
C LYS A 71 5.36 6.09 -1.30
N GLU A 72 5.28 6.73 -0.13
CA GLU A 72 4.16 6.53 0.79
C GLU A 72 2.88 7.12 0.22
N THR A 73 1.78 6.41 0.41
CA THR A 73 0.47 6.79 -0.10
C THR A 73 -0.59 6.70 1.00
N THR A 74 -1.76 7.27 0.70
CA THR A 74 -2.94 7.14 1.55
C THR A 74 -4.09 6.62 0.68
N PRO A 75 -4.60 5.41 0.91
CA PRO A 75 -4.16 4.45 1.94
C PRO A 75 -2.73 3.95 1.71
N LYS A 76 -2.09 3.50 2.80
CA LYS A 76 -0.72 3.02 2.76
C LYS A 76 -0.62 1.77 1.88
N MET A 77 0.33 1.78 0.94
CA MET A 77 0.61 0.64 0.08
C MET A 77 0.99 -0.59 0.90
N VAL A 78 0.32 -1.70 0.65
CA VAL A 78 0.71 -3.00 1.21
C VAL A 78 1.95 -3.49 0.48
N LYS A 79 2.98 -3.90 1.20
CA LYS A 79 4.25 -4.38 0.62
C LYS A 79 4.49 -5.83 1.03
N ILE A 80 4.57 -6.70 0.04
CA ILE A 80 4.79 -8.14 0.22
C ILE A 80 6.07 -8.53 -0.48
N ILE A 81 6.99 -9.14 0.24
CA ILE A 81 8.18 -9.77 -0.35
C ILE A 81 7.81 -11.16 -0.83
N LEU A 82 8.14 -11.47 -2.08
CA LEU A 82 7.96 -12.79 -2.67
C LEU A 82 9.28 -13.22 -3.30
N THR A 83 10.01 -14.14 -2.66
CA THR A 83 11.38 -14.46 -3.06
C THR A 83 11.69 -15.95 -3.07
N GLY A 84 12.54 -16.36 -4.01
CA GLY A 84 13.18 -17.67 -4.04
C GLY A 84 14.47 -17.77 -3.19
N TYR A 85 14.87 -16.68 -2.55
CA TYR A 85 16.11 -16.59 -1.76
C TYR A 85 15.80 -16.27 -0.29
N PRO A 86 15.29 -17.27 0.47
CA PRO A 86 14.84 -17.06 1.85
C PRO A 86 16.02 -17.09 2.81
N ALA A 87 16.79 -16.03 2.89
CA ALA A 87 17.82 -15.87 3.90
C ALA A 87 17.22 -15.22 5.15
N LEU A 88 17.55 -15.73 6.34
CA LEU A 88 17.09 -15.18 7.62
C LEU A 88 17.43 -13.69 7.74
N GLU A 89 18.62 -13.31 7.31
CA GLU A 89 19.11 -11.94 7.31
C GLU A 89 18.19 -11.01 6.51
N ASN A 90 17.74 -11.45 5.34
CA ASN A 90 16.81 -10.69 4.51
C ASN A 90 15.42 -10.58 5.13
N ALA A 91 14.95 -11.63 5.79
CA ALA A 91 13.68 -11.61 6.50
C ALA A 91 13.69 -10.61 7.66
N VAL A 92 14.78 -10.59 8.43
CA VAL A 92 14.96 -9.62 9.53
C VAL A 92 14.99 -8.19 9.01
N LYS A 93 15.72 -7.91 7.94
CA LYS A 93 15.73 -6.60 7.29
C LYS A 93 14.34 -6.18 6.82
N ALA A 94 13.61 -7.08 6.20
CA ALA A 94 12.25 -6.82 5.71
C ALA A 94 11.29 -6.45 6.85
N ILE A 95 11.33 -7.20 7.94
CA ILE A 95 10.52 -6.94 9.14
C ILE A 95 10.84 -5.56 9.72
N ASN A 96 12.13 -5.24 9.86
CA ASN A 96 12.57 -3.95 10.39
C ASN A 96 12.19 -2.76 9.48
N LYS A 97 12.05 -2.99 8.19
CA LYS A 97 11.67 -1.97 7.21
C LYS A 97 10.17 -1.91 6.92
N GLY A 98 9.36 -2.65 7.68
CA GLY A 98 7.90 -2.52 7.64
C GLY A 98 7.22 -3.33 6.54
N VAL A 99 7.75 -4.51 6.20
CA VAL A 99 7.06 -5.42 5.29
C VAL A 99 5.76 -5.92 5.91
N ASP A 100 4.70 -6.01 5.10
CA ASP A 100 3.41 -6.53 5.54
C ASP A 100 3.34 -8.06 5.51
N ALA A 101 4.03 -8.69 4.56
CA ALA A 101 4.18 -10.14 4.50
C ALA A 101 5.47 -10.54 3.77
N TYR A 102 5.99 -11.71 4.11
CA TYR A 102 7.19 -12.28 3.50
C TYR A 102 6.87 -13.71 3.07
N LEU A 103 6.85 -13.95 1.74
CA LEU A 103 6.50 -15.23 1.15
C LEU A 103 7.68 -15.82 0.41
N ILE A 104 7.80 -17.15 0.44
CA ILE A 104 8.88 -17.90 -0.20
C ILE A 104 8.35 -18.60 -1.44
N LYS A 105 9.05 -18.42 -2.57
CA LYS A 105 8.76 -19.15 -3.82
C LYS A 105 9.22 -20.62 -3.72
N PRO A 106 8.54 -21.58 -4.34
CA PRO A 106 7.27 -21.41 -5.07
C PRO A 106 6.09 -21.25 -4.11
N VAL A 107 5.23 -20.28 -4.36
CA VAL A 107 4.00 -20.10 -3.61
C VAL A 107 2.83 -20.65 -4.42
N ASP A 108 1.91 -21.32 -3.75
CA ASP A 108 0.67 -21.77 -4.37
C ASP A 108 -0.14 -20.55 -4.84
N THR A 109 -0.65 -20.61 -6.07
CA THR A 109 -1.44 -19.52 -6.65
C THR A 109 -2.65 -19.15 -5.78
N ASN A 110 -3.34 -20.13 -5.27
CA ASN A 110 -4.51 -19.92 -4.41
C ASN A 110 -4.13 -19.26 -3.08
N GLU A 111 -3.00 -19.67 -2.49
CA GLU A 111 -2.47 -19.04 -1.28
C GLU A 111 -2.08 -17.58 -1.54
N LEU A 112 -1.39 -17.31 -2.65
CA LEU A 112 -1.01 -15.95 -3.02
C LEU A 112 -2.23 -15.04 -3.18
N LEU A 113 -3.25 -15.50 -3.91
CA LEU A 113 -4.49 -14.76 -4.11
C LEU A 113 -5.22 -14.51 -2.79
N LYS A 114 -5.24 -15.50 -1.91
CA LYS A 114 -5.84 -15.36 -0.57
C LYS A 114 -5.11 -14.31 0.27
N PHE A 115 -3.78 -14.36 0.31
CA PHE A 115 -2.97 -13.36 1.01
C PHE A 115 -3.20 -11.95 0.49
N ILE A 116 -3.20 -11.78 -0.82
CA ILE A 116 -3.44 -10.48 -1.46
C ILE A 116 -4.83 -9.96 -1.11
N LYS A 117 -5.84 -10.81 -1.23
CA LYS A 117 -7.22 -10.42 -0.90
C LYS A 117 -7.36 -10.00 0.56
N GLU A 118 -6.81 -10.76 1.49
CA GLU A 118 -6.85 -10.44 2.92
C GLU A 118 -6.20 -9.08 3.23
N HIS A 119 -5.04 -8.81 2.64
CA HIS A 119 -4.34 -7.54 2.85
C HIS A 119 -5.04 -6.35 2.21
N ILE A 120 -5.60 -6.53 1.03
CA ILE A 120 -6.37 -5.48 0.35
C ILE A 120 -7.67 -5.18 1.10
N ASP A 121 -8.39 -6.21 1.53
CA ASP A 121 -9.61 -6.06 2.34
C ASP A 121 -9.30 -5.31 3.66
N LYS A 122 -8.22 -5.66 4.32
CA LYS A 122 -7.75 -4.98 5.53
C LYS A 122 -7.41 -3.51 5.28
N GLN A 123 -6.68 -3.23 4.20
CA GLN A 123 -6.35 -1.86 3.77
C GLN A 123 -7.62 -1.04 3.56
N LYS A 124 -8.60 -1.60 2.88
CA LYS A 124 -9.88 -0.96 2.61
C LYS A 124 -10.63 -0.64 3.91
N GLN A 125 -10.71 -1.59 4.83
CA GLN A 125 -11.35 -1.39 6.13
C GLN A 125 -10.65 -0.31 6.97
N GLU A 126 -9.34 -0.33 7.03
CA GLU A 126 -8.55 0.67 7.76
C GLU A 126 -8.73 2.07 7.15
N ASN A 127 -8.78 2.18 5.82
CA ASN A 127 -9.02 3.44 5.13
C ASN A 127 -10.42 3.98 5.40
N GLU A 128 -11.45 3.15 5.33
CA GLU A 128 -12.83 3.52 5.65
C GLU A 128 -12.96 3.99 7.10
N TYR A 129 -12.38 3.25 8.03
CA TYR A 129 -12.38 3.61 9.44
C TYR A 129 -11.67 4.95 9.70
N SER A 130 -10.53 5.18 9.07
CA SER A 130 -9.80 6.45 9.18
C SER A 130 -10.58 7.63 8.62
N GLN A 131 -11.30 7.44 7.51
CA GLN A 131 -12.16 8.46 6.91
C GLN A 131 -13.36 8.78 7.80
N GLU A 132 -14.00 7.78 8.39
CA GLU A 132 -15.11 7.98 9.33
C GLU A 132 -14.66 8.74 10.57
N ARG A 133 -13.55 8.38 11.16
CA ARG A 133 -12.99 9.08 12.31
C ARG A 133 -12.63 10.53 12.00
N LEU A 134 -12.07 10.79 10.84
CA LEU A 134 -11.76 12.14 10.39
C LEU A 134 -13.04 12.97 10.22
N ALA A 135 -14.07 12.39 9.60
CA ALA A 135 -15.36 13.04 9.42
C ALA A 135 -16.00 13.38 10.76
N GLU A 136 -16.01 12.47 11.72
CA GLU A 136 -16.52 12.71 13.09
C GLU A 136 -15.72 13.82 13.79
N PHE A 137 -14.42 13.80 13.69
CA PHE A 137 -13.56 14.84 14.26
C PHE A 137 -13.87 16.22 13.68
N VAL A 138 -13.97 16.33 12.38
CA VAL A 138 -14.30 17.58 11.67
C VAL A 138 -15.69 18.08 12.09
N GLU A 139 -16.69 17.21 12.14
CA GLU A 139 -18.06 17.56 12.57
C GLU A 139 -18.09 18.06 14.01
N THR A 140 -17.44 17.36 14.92
CA THR A 140 -17.34 17.74 16.33
C THR A 140 -16.66 19.09 16.49
N ARG A 141 -15.55 19.32 15.82
CA ARG A 141 -14.82 20.58 15.88
C ARG A 141 -15.63 21.75 15.30
N PHE A 142 -16.37 21.50 14.24
CA PHE A 142 -17.25 22.50 13.65
C PHE A 142 -18.37 22.91 14.64
N LYS A 143 -18.98 21.96 15.33
CA LYS A 143 -20.00 22.24 16.36
C LYS A 143 -19.43 23.03 17.55
N GLU A 144 -18.23 22.68 18.01
CA GLU A 144 -17.54 23.41 19.07
C GLU A 144 -17.28 24.87 18.69
N LEU A 145 -16.82 25.13 17.47
CA LEU A 145 -16.56 26.47 16.96
C LEU A 145 -17.83 27.30 16.85
N GLN A 146 -18.95 26.72 16.43
CA GLN A 146 -20.24 27.39 16.42
C GLN A 146 -20.70 27.79 17.82
N THR A 147 -20.48 26.93 18.83
CA THR A 147 -20.81 27.23 20.21
C THR A 147 -19.95 28.36 20.76
N GLU A 148 -18.64 28.38 20.45
CA GLU A 148 -17.72 29.45 20.87
C GLU A 148 -18.10 30.79 20.27
N GLU A 149 -18.58 30.85 19.03
CA GLU A 149 -19.07 32.09 18.40
C GLU A 149 -20.33 32.64 19.06
N LEU A 150 -21.20 31.77 19.54
CA LEU A 150 -22.42 32.18 20.27
C LEU A 150 -22.14 32.72 21.67
N ASP A 151 -21.06 32.28 22.31
CA ASP A 151 -20.64 32.65 23.64
C ASP A 151 -19.71 33.89 23.68
N THR A 152 -19.27 34.42 22.56
CA THR A 152 -18.47 35.65 22.52
C THR A 152 -19.39 36.85 22.80
N PRO A 153 -19.11 37.67 23.82
CA PRO A 153 -19.90 38.87 24.06
C PRO A 153 -19.73 39.85 22.89
N LYS A 154 -20.87 40.23 22.32
CA LYS A 154 -20.90 41.34 21.37
C LYS A 154 -20.41 42.59 22.11
N THR A 155 -19.21 43.02 21.83
CA THR A 155 -18.74 44.34 22.24
C THR A 155 -19.61 45.38 21.54
N THR A 156 -20.61 45.89 22.25
CA THR A 156 -21.29 47.11 21.89
C THR A 156 -20.27 48.23 21.99
N LYS A 157 -19.83 48.76 20.85
CA LYS A 157 -19.16 50.07 20.84
C LYS A 157 -20.19 51.08 21.32
N LYS A 158 -20.05 51.54 22.58
CA LYS A 158 -20.68 52.80 22.95
C LYS A 158 -19.86 53.91 22.30
N GLU A 159 -20.54 54.66 21.40
CA GLU A 159 -20.04 55.95 21.02
C GLU A 159 -19.96 56.87 22.20
#